data_f995466e9420d920e149e8d43af8d1ab
#
_entry.id   f995466e9420d920e149e8d43af8d1ab
#
_cell.length_a   1.000
_cell.length_b   1.000
_cell.length_c   1.000
_cell.angle_alpha   90.00
_cell.angle_beta   90.00
_cell.angle_gamma   90.00
#
_symmetry.space_group_name_H-M   'P 1'
#
loop_
_entity.id
_entity.type
_entity.pdbx_description
1 polymer ?
#
loop_
_entity_poly.entity_id
_entity_poly.type
_entity_poly.pdbx_seq_one_letter_code
_entity_poly.pdbx_strand_id
1 'polypeptide(L)'
;MPLASLEEIQSKVGTEIGVSDWILIDQDRIDRFADVTEDRQFIHIDSVRAAAETPFGGTVAHGFLSLSLLSRMGEDVFLHPPNVKMGVNYGFERVRFMAPVKAGKRIRGRFTLASATERKPGQWRFVHDVTVEIEGEPKPALTVEWIGVIFV
;
A
#
# COMPACT_ATOMS: atom_id res chain seq x y z
N MET A 1 -13.94 -7.15 1.68
CA MET A 1 -13.30 -7.82 0.52
C MET A 1 -14.39 -8.56 -0.28
N PRO A 2 -14.59 -8.24 -1.55
CA PRO A 2 -15.59 -8.89 -2.39
C PRO A 2 -15.18 -10.35 -2.70
N LEU A 3 -16.17 -11.26 -2.64
CA LEU A 3 -15.96 -12.67 -3.00
C LEU A 3 -16.05 -12.83 -4.53
N ALA A 4 -15.15 -13.62 -5.09
CA ALA A 4 -15.13 -13.99 -6.50
C ALA A 4 -14.50 -15.38 -6.66
N SER A 5 -14.93 -16.16 -7.65
CA SER A 5 -14.27 -17.42 -7.96
C SER A 5 -12.86 -17.19 -8.51
N LEU A 6 -12.01 -18.21 -8.46
CA LEU A 6 -10.66 -18.12 -9.04
C LEU A 6 -10.70 -17.84 -10.54
N GLU A 7 -11.69 -18.38 -11.25
CA GLU A 7 -11.90 -18.12 -12.68
C GLU A 7 -12.27 -16.65 -12.94
N GLU A 8 -13.19 -16.10 -12.14
CA GLU A 8 -13.55 -14.67 -12.21
C GLU A 8 -12.34 -13.77 -11.91
N ILE A 9 -11.53 -14.13 -10.91
CA ILE A 9 -10.31 -13.38 -10.60
C ILE A 9 -9.32 -13.43 -11.76
N GLN A 10 -9.09 -14.63 -12.33
CA GLN A 10 -8.20 -14.79 -13.48
C GLN A 10 -8.67 -13.99 -14.71
N SER A 11 -9.99 -13.88 -14.91
CA SER A 11 -10.55 -13.08 -16.02
C SER A 11 -10.24 -11.57 -15.90
N LYS A 12 -9.88 -11.09 -14.71
CA LYS A 12 -9.54 -9.69 -14.44
C LYS A 12 -8.03 -9.39 -14.55
N VAL A 13 -7.21 -10.38 -14.87
CA VAL A 13 -5.77 -10.15 -15.09
C VAL A 13 -5.57 -9.11 -16.18
N GLY A 14 -4.70 -8.13 -15.93
CA GLY A 14 -4.44 -6.98 -16.79
C GLY A 14 -5.39 -5.80 -16.59
N THR A 15 -6.36 -5.88 -15.69
CA THR A 15 -7.33 -4.79 -15.43
C THR A 15 -7.17 -4.18 -14.05
N GLU A 16 -7.60 -2.92 -13.90
CA GLU A 16 -7.78 -2.30 -12.59
C GLU A 16 -8.91 -3.01 -11.84
N ILE A 17 -8.62 -3.52 -10.66
CA ILE A 17 -9.59 -4.22 -9.81
C ILE A 17 -10.23 -3.31 -8.77
N GLY A 18 -9.68 -2.13 -8.54
CA GLY A 18 -10.30 -1.12 -7.69
C GLY A 18 -9.32 -0.11 -7.12
N VAL A 19 -9.92 0.82 -6.36
CA VAL A 19 -9.23 1.89 -5.63
C VAL A 19 -9.73 1.85 -4.19
N SER A 20 -8.81 1.90 -3.22
CA SER A 20 -9.16 1.90 -1.80
C SER A 20 -9.79 3.21 -1.36
N ASP A 21 -10.38 3.22 -0.19
CA ASP A 21 -10.73 4.44 0.51
C ASP A 21 -9.50 5.29 0.84
N TRP A 22 -9.72 6.59 1.08
CA TRP A 22 -8.69 7.50 1.53
C TRP A 22 -8.31 7.25 2.99
N ILE A 23 -7.00 7.19 3.27
CA ILE A 23 -6.44 7.01 4.61
C ILE A 23 -5.73 8.30 5.01
N LEU A 24 -6.13 8.88 6.14
CA LEU A 24 -5.46 10.06 6.71
C LEU A 24 -4.10 9.67 7.31
N ILE A 25 -3.09 10.44 6.94
CA ILE A 25 -1.72 10.31 7.47
C ILE A 25 -1.45 11.53 8.36
N ASP A 26 -1.99 11.50 9.56
CA ASP A 26 -1.78 12.53 10.55
C ASP A 26 -0.47 12.32 11.35
N GLN A 27 -0.08 13.33 12.12
CA GLN A 27 1.14 13.28 12.92
C GLN A 27 1.11 12.14 13.95
N ASP A 28 -0.04 11.88 14.57
CA ASP A 28 -0.19 10.81 15.56
C ASP A 28 0.12 9.42 14.95
N ARG A 29 -0.35 9.16 13.73
CA ARG A 29 -0.01 7.92 12.99
C ARG A 29 1.49 7.82 12.68
N ILE A 30 2.11 8.94 12.29
CA ILE A 30 3.55 9.00 12.00
C ILE A 30 4.35 8.75 13.29
N ASP A 31 3.99 9.40 14.39
CA ASP A 31 4.66 9.24 15.69
C ASP A 31 4.59 7.80 16.20
N ARG A 32 3.42 7.17 16.11
CA ARG A 32 3.25 5.75 16.47
C ARG A 32 4.09 4.82 15.59
N PHE A 33 4.21 5.11 14.31
CA PHE A 33 5.07 4.33 13.42
C PHE A 33 6.55 4.51 13.78
N ALA A 34 6.97 5.74 14.08
CA ALA A 34 8.32 6.03 14.57
C ALA A 34 8.64 5.28 15.87
N ASP A 35 7.66 5.18 16.78
CA ASP A 35 7.83 4.46 18.05
C ASP A 35 7.98 2.96 17.85
N VAL A 36 7.12 2.35 17.02
CA VAL A 36 7.13 0.90 16.76
C VAL A 36 8.38 0.45 16.00
N THR A 37 8.87 1.28 15.08
CA THR A 37 10.03 0.97 14.22
C THR A 37 11.34 1.52 14.74
N GLU A 38 11.29 2.41 15.77
CA GLU A 38 12.43 3.15 16.31
C GLU A 38 13.11 4.10 15.30
N ASP A 39 12.47 4.36 14.15
CA ASP A 39 12.89 5.36 13.18
C ASP A 39 12.36 6.74 13.59
N ARG A 40 13.14 7.44 14.42
CA ARG A 40 12.83 8.76 14.97
C ARG A 40 13.59 9.88 14.29
N GLN A 41 13.84 9.76 12.99
CA GLN A 41 14.46 10.85 12.23
C GLN A 41 13.61 12.11 12.34
N PHE A 42 14.25 13.26 12.55
CA PHE A 42 13.56 14.53 12.82
C PHE A 42 12.55 14.94 11.75
N ILE A 43 12.75 14.53 10.49
CA ILE A 43 11.84 14.85 9.38
C ILE A 43 10.44 14.23 9.58
N HIS A 44 10.31 13.26 10.47
CA HIS A 44 9.04 12.58 10.77
C HIS A 44 8.38 13.11 12.05
N ILE A 45 9.16 13.50 13.07
CA ILE A 45 8.64 13.74 14.41
C ILE A 45 8.83 15.17 14.94
N ASP A 46 9.65 16.00 14.30
CA ASP A 46 9.92 17.39 14.72
C ASP A 46 9.45 18.35 13.63
N SER A 47 8.23 18.87 13.77
CA SER A 47 7.62 19.74 12.77
C SER A 47 8.32 21.08 12.63
N VAL A 48 8.88 21.61 13.72
CA VAL A 48 9.61 22.90 13.71
C VAL A 48 10.92 22.75 12.96
N ARG A 49 11.68 21.73 13.31
CA ARG A 49 12.96 21.46 12.67
C ARG A 49 12.77 21.02 11.20
N ALA A 50 11.79 20.18 10.92
CA ALA A 50 11.47 19.76 9.56
C ALA A 50 11.09 20.93 8.66
N ALA A 51 10.32 21.89 9.17
CA ALA A 51 9.98 23.11 8.44
C ALA A 51 11.19 24.00 8.16
N ALA A 52 12.11 24.09 9.11
CA ALA A 52 13.29 24.96 9.00
C ALA A 52 14.42 24.37 8.12
N GLU A 53 14.62 23.05 8.20
CA GLU A 53 15.82 22.38 7.63
C GLU A 53 15.51 21.54 6.38
N THR A 54 14.23 21.43 5.96
CA THR A 54 13.85 20.62 4.79
C THR A 54 12.97 21.41 3.81
N PRO A 55 12.92 21.00 2.54
CA PRO A 55 12.01 21.62 1.56
C PRO A 55 10.54 21.23 1.74
N PHE A 56 10.19 20.40 2.75
CA PHE A 56 8.85 19.84 2.91
C PHE A 56 7.88 20.82 3.58
N GLY A 57 8.39 21.79 4.33
CA GLY A 57 7.57 22.77 5.05
C GLY A 57 6.94 22.23 6.33
N GLY A 58 7.30 21.05 6.76
CA GLY A 58 6.82 20.34 7.95
C GLY A 58 7.24 18.87 7.90
N THR A 59 6.65 18.06 8.76
CA THR A 59 6.95 16.63 8.82
C THR A 59 6.33 15.87 7.64
N VAL A 60 6.98 14.76 7.30
CA VAL A 60 6.53 13.81 6.27
C VAL A 60 6.46 12.41 6.85
N ALA A 61 5.58 11.59 6.32
CA ALA A 61 5.47 10.17 6.69
C ALA A 61 6.73 9.41 6.26
N HIS A 62 7.07 8.37 7.02
CA HIS A 62 8.02 7.37 6.58
C HIS A 62 7.50 6.71 5.29
N GLY A 63 8.37 6.50 4.32
CA GLY A 63 8.01 5.73 3.13
C GLY A 63 7.50 4.33 3.48
N PHE A 64 8.12 3.70 4.48
CA PHE A 64 7.68 2.39 5.00
C PHE A 64 6.32 2.42 5.68
N LEU A 65 5.87 3.53 6.27
CA LEU A 65 4.50 3.67 6.75
C LEU A 65 3.52 3.59 5.59
N SER A 66 3.73 4.35 4.53
CA SER A 66 2.89 4.32 3.33
C SER A 66 2.88 2.94 2.67
N LEU A 67 4.03 2.28 2.60
CA LEU A 67 4.15 0.90 2.09
C LEU A 67 3.38 -0.10 2.98
N SER A 68 3.49 0.01 4.30
CA SER A 68 2.80 -0.89 5.25
C SER A 68 1.28 -0.80 5.15
N LEU A 69 0.74 0.38 4.80
CA LEU A 69 -0.69 0.60 4.64
C LEU A 69 -1.29 -0.08 3.39
N LEU A 70 -0.48 -0.63 2.50
CA LEU A 70 -0.97 -1.43 1.37
C LEU A 70 -1.86 -2.58 1.82
N SER A 71 -1.55 -3.23 2.94
CA SER A 71 -2.39 -4.32 3.48
C SER A 71 -3.80 -3.82 3.81
N ARG A 72 -3.92 -2.66 4.47
CA ARG A 72 -5.21 -2.04 4.76
C ARG A 72 -5.94 -1.61 3.49
N MET A 73 -5.22 -1.02 2.53
CA MET A 73 -5.79 -0.62 1.24
C MET A 73 -6.29 -1.83 0.45
N GLY A 74 -5.55 -2.94 0.49
CA GLY A 74 -5.92 -4.19 -0.17
C GLY A 74 -7.22 -4.81 0.36
N GLU A 75 -7.54 -4.62 1.65
CA GLU A 75 -8.80 -5.09 2.24
C GLU A 75 -10.04 -4.50 1.55
N ASP A 76 -9.96 -3.28 1.05
CA ASP A 76 -11.06 -2.63 0.34
C ASP A 76 -11.25 -3.17 -1.08
N VAL A 77 -10.19 -3.72 -1.69
CA VAL A 77 -10.08 -3.94 -3.14
C VAL A 77 -9.92 -5.41 -3.52
N PHE A 78 -9.17 -6.18 -2.74
CA PHE A 78 -8.82 -7.55 -3.14
C PHE A 78 -10.05 -8.44 -3.31
N LEU A 79 -10.02 -9.20 -4.40
CA LEU A 79 -10.98 -10.26 -4.68
C LEU A 79 -10.53 -11.54 -3.97
N HIS A 80 -11.43 -12.19 -3.27
CA HIS A 80 -11.13 -13.40 -2.51
C HIS A 80 -11.99 -14.58 -2.96
N PRO A 81 -11.39 -15.75 -3.22
CA PRO A 81 -12.13 -16.99 -3.30
C PRO A 81 -12.84 -17.30 -1.96
N PRO A 82 -14.04 -17.88 -1.98
CA PRO A 82 -14.82 -18.13 -0.75
C PRO A 82 -14.17 -19.12 0.23
N ASN A 83 -13.19 -19.90 -0.24
CA ASN A 83 -12.51 -20.95 0.53
C ASN A 83 -11.07 -20.59 0.95
N VAL A 84 -10.71 -19.30 0.94
CA VAL A 84 -9.38 -18.87 1.40
C VAL A 84 -9.19 -19.19 2.87
N LYS A 85 -8.12 -19.90 3.18
CA LYS A 85 -7.69 -20.23 4.55
C LYS A 85 -6.80 -19.16 5.13
N MET A 86 -5.86 -18.63 4.33
CA MET A 86 -4.98 -17.52 4.72
C MET A 86 -4.35 -16.87 3.50
N GLY A 87 -3.92 -15.61 3.67
CA GLY A 87 -3.08 -14.89 2.74
C GLY A 87 -1.81 -14.43 3.41
N VAL A 88 -0.70 -14.41 2.69
CA VAL A 88 0.59 -13.94 3.19
C VAL A 88 1.21 -12.95 2.21
N ASN A 89 1.86 -11.93 2.74
CA ASN A 89 2.74 -11.08 1.97
C ASN A 89 3.98 -11.89 1.59
N TYR A 90 4.23 -12.04 0.29
CA TYR A 90 5.37 -12.81 -0.20
C TYR A 90 6.55 -11.93 -0.54
N GLY A 91 6.31 -10.73 -1.06
CA GLY A 91 7.35 -9.78 -1.40
C GLY A 91 6.86 -8.65 -2.30
N PHE A 92 7.82 -7.86 -2.71
CA PHE A 92 7.62 -6.73 -3.62
C PHE A 92 8.70 -6.74 -4.69
N GLU A 93 8.30 -6.28 -5.90
CA GLU A 93 9.22 -5.91 -6.95
C GLU A 93 9.09 -4.41 -7.24
N ARG A 94 10.19 -3.80 -7.65
CA ARG A 94 10.20 -2.41 -8.16
C ARG A 94 9.56 -1.36 -7.25
N VAL A 95 9.75 -1.47 -5.91
CA VAL A 95 9.31 -0.43 -4.98
C VAL A 95 10.02 0.89 -5.29
N ARG A 96 9.26 1.97 -5.49
CA ARG A 96 9.76 3.33 -5.68
C ARG A 96 8.94 4.31 -4.85
N PHE A 97 9.63 5.04 -3.98
CA PHE A 97 9.07 6.18 -3.29
C PHE A 97 9.21 7.41 -4.19
N MET A 98 8.09 7.98 -4.61
CA MET A 98 8.04 9.00 -5.66
C MET A 98 7.90 10.41 -5.11
N ALA A 99 6.98 10.64 -4.17
CA ALA A 99 6.75 11.91 -3.53
C ALA A 99 6.55 11.75 -2.02
N PRO A 100 7.02 12.71 -1.20
CA PRO A 100 6.82 12.68 0.24
C PRO A 100 5.34 12.90 0.58
N VAL A 101 4.82 12.13 1.53
CA VAL A 101 3.49 12.30 2.09
C VAL A 101 3.61 13.23 3.30
N LYS A 102 3.16 14.47 3.17
CA LYS A 102 3.16 15.43 4.28
C LYS A 102 2.14 15.05 5.34
N ALA A 103 2.47 15.28 6.62
CA ALA A 103 1.52 15.09 7.72
C ALA A 103 0.21 15.86 7.44
N GLY A 104 -0.93 15.19 7.67
CA GLY A 104 -2.26 15.73 7.39
C GLY A 104 -2.81 15.44 5.99
N LYS A 105 -2.01 14.90 5.07
CA LYS A 105 -2.49 14.45 3.76
C LYS A 105 -3.19 13.09 3.85
N ARG A 106 -4.02 12.77 2.86
CA ARG A 106 -4.64 11.46 2.69
C ARG A 106 -4.00 10.73 1.52
N ILE A 107 -3.90 9.41 1.63
CA ILE A 107 -3.41 8.54 0.57
C ILE A 107 -4.39 7.41 0.30
N ARG A 108 -4.37 6.85 -0.92
CA ARG A 108 -5.15 5.67 -1.30
C ARG A 108 -4.38 4.82 -2.31
N GLY A 109 -4.69 3.54 -2.36
CA GLY A 109 -4.12 2.60 -3.32
C GLY A 109 -5.02 2.39 -4.53
N ARG A 110 -4.44 2.42 -5.73
CA ARG A 110 -5.04 2.00 -6.99
C ARG A 110 -4.40 0.70 -7.40
N PHE A 111 -5.20 -0.34 -7.63
CA PHE A 111 -4.72 -1.71 -7.83
C PHE A 111 -5.08 -2.24 -9.20
N THR A 112 -4.09 -2.75 -9.92
CA THR A 112 -4.24 -3.54 -11.15
C THR A 112 -3.78 -4.96 -10.87
N LEU A 113 -4.58 -5.96 -11.21
CA LEU A 113 -4.18 -7.36 -11.10
C LEU A 113 -3.27 -7.73 -12.27
N ALA A 114 -1.97 -7.83 -12.03
CA ALA A 114 -0.98 -8.15 -13.06
C ALA A 114 -0.93 -9.66 -13.38
N SER A 115 -1.07 -10.53 -12.36
CA SER A 115 -1.16 -11.97 -12.58
C SER A 115 -1.85 -12.71 -11.43
N ALA A 116 -2.43 -13.88 -11.75
CA ALA A 116 -3.04 -14.81 -10.81
C ALA A 116 -2.69 -16.24 -11.27
N THR A 117 -1.76 -16.91 -10.60
CA THR A 117 -1.24 -18.22 -11.02
C THR A 117 -1.22 -19.23 -9.86
N GLU A 118 -1.63 -20.44 -10.13
CA GLU A 118 -1.48 -21.54 -9.17
C GLU A 118 -0.03 -22.03 -9.21
N ARG A 119 0.64 -22.04 -8.07
CA ARG A 119 2.02 -22.53 -7.93
C ARG A 119 2.09 -24.01 -7.57
N LYS A 120 1.17 -24.43 -6.72
CA LYS A 120 0.96 -25.80 -6.27
C LYS A 120 -0.53 -25.96 -5.99
N PRO A 121 -1.09 -27.17 -5.95
CA PRO A 121 -2.49 -27.38 -5.64
C PRO A 121 -2.93 -26.62 -4.38
N GLY A 122 -3.90 -25.73 -4.51
CA GLY A 122 -4.41 -24.91 -3.43
C GLY A 122 -3.52 -23.73 -3.00
N GLN A 123 -2.43 -23.41 -3.72
CA GLN A 123 -1.56 -22.29 -3.43
C GLN A 123 -1.46 -21.34 -4.63
N TRP A 124 -2.04 -20.16 -4.50
CA TRP A 124 -2.13 -19.17 -5.57
C TRP A 124 -1.23 -17.96 -5.30
N ARG A 125 -0.47 -17.56 -6.31
CA ARG A 125 0.34 -16.34 -6.32
C ARG A 125 -0.41 -15.26 -7.09
N PHE A 126 -0.62 -14.13 -6.44
CA PHE A 126 -1.18 -12.92 -7.04
C PHE A 126 -0.11 -11.85 -7.11
N VAL A 127 -0.10 -11.13 -8.21
CA VAL A 127 0.75 -9.95 -8.39
C VAL A 127 -0.15 -8.78 -8.70
N HIS A 128 0.03 -7.69 -7.96
CA HIS A 128 -0.69 -6.45 -8.16
C HIS A 128 0.29 -5.32 -8.45
N ASP A 129 0.06 -4.60 -9.55
CA ASP A 129 0.67 -3.29 -9.73
C ASP A 129 -0.13 -2.29 -8.91
N VAL A 130 0.54 -1.59 -8.00
CA VAL A 130 -0.11 -0.65 -7.09
C VAL A 130 0.52 0.72 -7.22
N THR A 131 -0.34 1.75 -7.34
CA THR A 131 0.02 3.15 -7.24
C THR A 131 -0.65 3.73 -6.02
N VAL A 132 0.14 4.29 -5.09
CA VAL A 132 -0.41 5.00 -3.93
C VAL A 132 -0.48 6.48 -4.24
N GLU A 133 -1.70 6.98 -4.39
CA GLU A 133 -2.00 8.39 -4.69
C GLU A 133 -1.98 9.23 -3.42
N ILE A 134 -1.56 10.50 -3.54
CA ILE A 134 -1.69 11.52 -2.50
C ILE A 134 -2.81 12.49 -2.92
N GLU A 135 -3.75 12.76 -2.03
CA GLU A 135 -4.88 13.65 -2.31
C GLU A 135 -4.42 15.04 -2.75
N GLY A 136 -4.91 15.47 -3.91
CA GLY A 136 -4.59 16.78 -4.48
C GLY A 136 -3.19 16.92 -5.09
N GLU A 137 -2.40 15.82 -5.14
CA GLU A 137 -1.05 15.85 -5.72
C GLU A 137 -1.02 15.06 -7.05
N PRO A 138 -0.34 15.59 -8.09
CA PRO A 138 -0.23 14.88 -9.37
C PRO A 138 0.74 13.70 -9.34
N LYS A 139 1.72 13.72 -8.41
CA LYS A 139 2.74 12.70 -8.27
C LYS A 139 2.37 11.73 -7.14
N PRO A 140 2.38 10.41 -7.37
CA PRO A 140 2.04 9.44 -6.34
C PRO A 140 3.08 9.37 -5.22
N ALA A 141 2.69 8.89 -4.05
CA ALA A 141 3.59 8.62 -2.94
C ALA A 141 4.58 7.49 -3.27
N LEU A 142 4.07 6.40 -3.83
CA LEU A 142 4.87 5.26 -4.24
C LEU A 142 4.20 4.46 -5.36
N THR A 143 5.01 3.68 -6.05
CA THR A 143 4.57 2.63 -6.96
C THR A 143 5.27 1.33 -6.60
N VAL A 144 4.58 0.21 -6.76
CA VAL A 144 5.12 -1.10 -6.39
C VAL A 144 4.42 -2.22 -7.14
N GLU A 145 5.16 -3.28 -7.44
CA GLU A 145 4.60 -4.58 -7.80
C GLU A 145 4.56 -5.45 -6.54
N TRP A 146 3.36 -5.71 -6.03
CA TRP A 146 3.16 -6.43 -4.77
C TRP A 146 2.75 -7.88 -5.01
N ILE A 147 3.47 -8.80 -4.37
CA ILE A 147 3.31 -10.24 -4.52
C ILE A 147 2.69 -10.80 -3.24
N GLY A 148 1.49 -11.35 -3.36
CA GLY A 148 0.82 -12.10 -2.31
C GLY A 148 0.67 -13.58 -2.68
N VAL A 149 0.56 -14.41 -1.66
CA VAL A 149 0.21 -15.82 -1.82
C VAL A 149 -0.99 -16.13 -0.95
N ILE A 150 -2.00 -16.77 -1.52
CA ILE A 150 -3.16 -17.27 -0.78
C ILE A 150 -3.19 -18.79 -0.80
N PHE A 151 -3.80 -19.35 0.23
CA PHE A 151 -4.04 -20.79 0.39
C PHE A 151 -5.56 -21.03 0.43
N VAL A 152 -6.03 -21.93 -0.42
CA VAL A 152 -7.45 -22.29 -0.58
C VAL A 152 -7.68 -23.75 -0.20
#